data_eaa7a2cf36f241b9d6247c9f47ab0411
#
_entry.id   eaa7a2cf36f241b9d6247c9f47ab0411
#
_cell.length_a   1.000
_cell.length_b   1.000
_cell.length_c   1.000
_cell.angle_alpha   90.00
_cell.angle_beta   90.00
_cell.angle_gamma   90.00
#
_symmetry.space_group_name_H-M   'P 1'
#
loop_
_entity.id
_entity.type
_entity.pdbx_description
1 polymer ?
#
loop_
_entity_poly.entity_id
_entity_poly.type
_entity_poly.pdbx_seq_one_letter_code
_entity_poly.pdbx_strand_id
1 'polypeptide(L)'
;GLTNPDNSQIYLLHYYFLDNWGLCPEKRKTVKARNLLIDSAHSYLASYCDCLVSDDKSMRTKSEVLYKRYGIDTAIYTIDEFIEKFDEAIANNQKSVSEYIFETIEDHTKSETIKIDKYEGRTFTHIKPHYSYFGYFNQMIEAYSENDWGIMLGKRNGLNQSILLREIEIIVNRISKVFANIGFEYQPFQFETEGEQLKEDNWIGRSWRC
;
A
#
# COMPACT_ATOMS: atom_id res chain seq x y z
N GLY A 1 -22.24 -5.69 0.39
CA GLY A 1 -21.60 -4.73 -0.48
C GLY A 1 -20.50 -5.36 -1.27
N LEU A 2 -20.32 -4.98 -2.51
CA LEU A 2 -19.22 -5.39 -3.38
C LEU A 2 -17.96 -4.62 -2.95
N THR A 3 -17.39 -4.96 -1.80
CA THR A 3 -16.22 -4.27 -1.23
C THR A 3 -14.90 -4.93 -1.60
N ASN A 4 -14.94 -5.99 -2.43
CA ASN A 4 -13.72 -6.65 -2.86
C ASN A 4 -13.72 -6.81 -4.38
N PRO A 5 -12.70 -6.29 -5.10
CA PRO A 5 -12.58 -6.48 -6.54
C PRO A 5 -12.14 -7.90 -6.93
N ASP A 6 -12.40 -8.91 -6.08
CA ASP A 6 -12.09 -10.33 -6.37
C ASP A 6 -12.72 -10.83 -7.68
N ASN A 7 -13.60 -10.00 -8.26
CA ASN A 7 -14.15 -10.29 -9.57
C ASN A 7 -13.66 -9.26 -10.60
N SER A 8 -12.53 -9.55 -11.22
CA SER A 8 -11.96 -8.73 -12.30
C SER A 8 -12.98 -8.45 -13.39
N GLN A 9 -13.88 -9.40 -13.69
CA GLN A 9 -14.89 -9.26 -14.73
C GLN A 9 -15.92 -8.17 -14.38
N ILE A 10 -16.33 -8.07 -13.11
CA ILE A 10 -17.24 -7.01 -12.65
C ILE A 10 -16.56 -5.64 -12.72
N TYR A 11 -15.29 -5.56 -12.32
CA TYR A 11 -14.52 -4.31 -12.41
C TYR A 11 -14.42 -3.83 -13.87
N LEU A 12 -14.01 -4.73 -14.78
CA LEU A 12 -13.88 -4.45 -16.21
C LEU A 12 -15.23 -4.01 -16.82
N LEU A 13 -16.31 -4.68 -16.44
CA LEU A 13 -17.66 -4.33 -16.87
C LEU A 13 -18.06 -2.92 -16.40
N HIS A 14 -17.79 -2.56 -15.14
CA HIS A 14 -18.07 -1.22 -14.62
C HIS A 14 -17.22 -0.16 -15.32
N TYR A 15 -15.93 -0.43 -15.57
CA TYR A 15 -15.07 0.47 -16.34
C TYR A 15 -15.64 0.74 -17.74
N TYR A 16 -16.12 -0.30 -18.42
CA TYR A 16 -16.77 -0.21 -19.70
C TYR A 16 -18.09 0.60 -19.65
N PHE A 17 -18.90 0.43 -18.61
CA PHE A 17 -20.12 1.21 -18.43
C PHE A 17 -19.84 2.71 -18.22
N LEU A 18 -18.78 3.07 -17.51
CA LEU A 18 -18.40 4.48 -17.36
C LEU A 18 -18.11 5.14 -18.71
N ASP A 19 -17.48 4.42 -19.62
CA ASP A 19 -17.23 4.91 -20.99
C ASP A 19 -18.52 5.10 -21.77
N ASN A 20 -19.43 4.10 -21.72
CA ASN A 20 -20.71 4.17 -22.40
C ASN A 20 -21.66 5.26 -21.84
N TRP A 21 -21.56 5.56 -20.55
CA TRP A 21 -22.33 6.66 -19.92
C TRP A 21 -21.72 8.03 -20.17
N GLY A 22 -20.63 8.09 -20.91
CA GLY A 22 -20.00 9.35 -21.34
C GLY A 22 -19.12 9.98 -20.29
N LEU A 23 -18.68 9.25 -19.29
CA LEU A 23 -17.62 9.71 -18.40
C LEU A 23 -16.29 9.73 -19.17
N CYS A 24 -15.81 10.91 -19.54
CA CYS A 24 -14.67 11.11 -20.43
C CYS A 24 -14.86 10.41 -21.79
N PRO A 25 -15.87 10.77 -22.58
CA PRO A 25 -16.11 10.14 -23.86
C PRO A 25 -14.93 10.42 -24.78
N GLU A 26 -14.19 9.39 -25.12
CA GLU A 26 -13.19 9.45 -26.15
C GLU A 26 -13.86 9.70 -27.50
N LYS A 27 -13.16 10.40 -28.41
CA LYS A 27 -13.68 10.60 -29.76
C LYS A 27 -13.89 9.24 -30.41
N ARG A 28 -15.12 8.76 -30.46
CA ARG A 28 -15.57 7.41 -30.87
C ARG A 28 -14.97 6.84 -32.17
N LYS A 29 -14.27 7.66 -32.95
CA LYS A 29 -13.68 7.23 -34.26
C LYS A 29 -12.37 6.47 -34.16
N THR A 30 -11.70 6.44 -33.00
CA THR A 30 -10.35 5.88 -32.87
C THR A 30 -10.16 4.84 -31.78
N VAL A 31 -11.09 4.72 -30.84
CA VAL A 31 -10.94 3.76 -29.75
C VAL A 31 -11.40 2.38 -30.17
N LYS A 32 -10.43 1.49 -30.33
CA LYS A 32 -10.74 0.07 -30.49
C LYS A 32 -11.16 -0.48 -29.12
N ALA A 33 -12.20 -1.29 -29.07
CA ALA A 33 -12.66 -2.00 -27.87
C ALA A 33 -11.49 -2.70 -27.13
N ARG A 34 -10.44 -3.08 -27.85
CA ARG A 34 -9.20 -3.62 -27.31
C ARG A 34 -8.46 -2.63 -26.39
N ASN A 35 -8.38 -1.33 -26.74
CA ASN A 35 -7.68 -0.35 -25.90
C ASN A 35 -8.44 -0.16 -24.59
N LEU A 36 -9.76 -0.04 -24.66
CA LEU A 36 -10.61 0.06 -23.48
C LEU A 36 -10.45 -1.15 -22.54
N LEU A 37 -10.34 -2.35 -23.11
CA LEU A 37 -10.07 -3.57 -22.34
C LEU A 37 -8.70 -3.52 -21.68
N ILE A 38 -7.66 -3.06 -22.39
CA ILE A 38 -6.30 -2.94 -21.86
C ILE A 38 -6.26 -1.91 -20.73
N ASP A 39 -6.86 -0.73 -20.92
CA ASP A 39 -6.90 0.34 -19.92
C ASP A 39 -7.65 -0.10 -18.66
N SER A 40 -8.76 -0.81 -18.83
CA SER A 40 -9.51 -1.37 -17.71
C SER A 40 -8.72 -2.45 -16.95
N ALA A 41 -7.95 -3.29 -17.66
CA ALA A 41 -7.10 -4.28 -17.05
C ALA A 41 -5.93 -3.63 -16.28
N HIS A 42 -5.28 -2.60 -16.85
CA HIS A 42 -4.25 -1.83 -16.16
C HIS A 42 -4.79 -1.16 -14.90
N SER A 43 -5.96 -0.52 -14.98
CA SER A 43 -6.63 0.08 -13.84
C SER A 43 -6.95 -0.96 -12.75
N TYR A 44 -7.46 -2.13 -13.14
CA TYR A 44 -7.73 -3.22 -12.20
C TYR A 44 -6.46 -3.76 -11.54
N LEU A 45 -5.41 -4.04 -12.30
CA LEU A 45 -4.15 -4.54 -11.74
C LEU A 45 -3.48 -3.51 -10.83
N ALA A 46 -3.54 -2.22 -11.21
CA ALA A 46 -3.02 -1.14 -10.38
C ALA A 46 -3.77 -1.00 -9.04
N SER A 47 -5.00 -1.49 -8.93
CA SER A 47 -5.74 -1.49 -7.65
C SER A 47 -5.07 -2.33 -6.55
N TYR A 48 -4.12 -3.18 -6.90
CA TYR A 48 -3.29 -3.95 -5.97
C TYR A 48 -1.91 -3.30 -5.72
N CYS A 49 -1.65 -2.14 -6.33
CA CYS A 49 -0.41 -1.39 -6.19
C CYS A 49 -0.61 -0.16 -5.31
N ASP A 50 0.48 0.47 -4.88
CA ASP A 50 0.42 1.72 -4.10
C ASP A 50 -0.04 2.90 -4.96
N CYS A 51 0.25 2.87 -6.27
CA CYS A 51 -0.19 3.92 -7.18
C CYS A 51 -0.47 3.41 -8.61
N LEU A 52 -1.32 4.16 -9.31
CA LEU A 52 -1.52 4.13 -10.76
C LEU A 52 -0.92 5.39 -11.36
N VAL A 53 0.05 5.23 -12.26
CA VAL A 53 0.68 6.35 -12.98
C VAL A 53 0.26 6.34 -14.43
N SER A 54 -0.36 7.41 -14.90
CA SER A 54 -0.79 7.53 -16.29
C SER A 54 -1.04 8.99 -16.67
N ASP A 55 -0.66 9.40 -17.88
CA ASP A 55 -1.04 10.69 -18.44
C ASP A 55 -2.40 10.64 -19.17
N ASP A 56 -2.96 9.45 -19.36
CA ASP A 56 -4.29 9.31 -19.91
C ASP A 56 -5.37 9.80 -18.92
N LYS A 57 -5.90 10.98 -19.20
CA LYS A 57 -6.95 11.61 -18.37
C LYS A 57 -8.19 10.73 -18.25
N SER A 58 -8.59 10.06 -19.33
CA SER A 58 -9.80 9.21 -19.34
C SER A 58 -9.60 8.02 -18.40
N MET A 59 -8.43 7.36 -18.48
CA MET A 59 -8.07 6.25 -17.62
C MET A 59 -8.03 6.69 -16.16
N ARG A 60 -7.35 7.80 -15.82
CA ARG A 60 -7.30 8.30 -14.45
C ARG A 60 -8.69 8.59 -13.89
N THR A 61 -9.52 9.34 -14.62
CA THR A 61 -10.86 9.71 -14.13
C THR A 61 -11.76 8.49 -13.91
N LYS A 62 -11.72 7.49 -14.80
CA LYS A 62 -12.50 6.25 -14.62
C LYS A 62 -11.98 5.44 -13.43
N SER A 63 -10.66 5.37 -13.27
CA SER A 63 -10.02 4.69 -12.14
C SER A 63 -10.38 5.34 -10.81
N GLU A 64 -10.35 6.68 -10.71
CA GLU A 64 -10.76 7.43 -9.50
C GLU A 64 -12.19 7.09 -9.07
N VAL A 65 -13.13 7.07 -10.03
CA VAL A 65 -14.53 6.73 -9.74
C VAL A 65 -14.66 5.30 -9.22
N LEU A 66 -13.97 4.34 -9.84
CA LEU A 66 -14.04 2.93 -9.44
C LEU A 66 -13.30 2.68 -8.12
N TYR A 67 -12.15 3.29 -7.91
CA TYR A 67 -11.39 3.16 -6.67
C TYR A 67 -12.19 3.71 -5.49
N LYS A 68 -12.80 4.88 -5.64
CA LYS A 68 -13.71 5.44 -4.64
C LYS A 68 -14.91 4.53 -4.38
N ARG A 69 -15.53 3.97 -5.44
CA ARG A 69 -16.67 3.06 -5.31
C ARG A 69 -16.34 1.77 -4.56
N TYR A 70 -15.14 1.22 -4.80
CA TYR A 70 -14.72 -0.05 -4.23
C TYR A 70 -13.91 0.10 -2.93
N GLY A 71 -13.65 1.32 -2.48
CA GLY A 71 -12.82 1.57 -1.29
C GLY A 71 -11.35 1.19 -1.52
N ILE A 72 -10.86 1.31 -2.75
CA ILE A 72 -9.46 1.06 -3.12
C ILE A 72 -8.64 2.30 -2.80
N ASP A 73 -7.56 2.13 -2.05
CA ASP A 73 -6.69 3.23 -1.56
C ASP A 73 -5.44 3.45 -2.43
N THR A 74 -5.47 2.99 -3.67
CA THR A 74 -4.41 3.22 -4.65
C THR A 74 -4.41 4.67 -5.08
N ALA A 75 -3.28 5.38 -4.91
CA ALA A 75 -3.11 6.74 -5.37
C ALA A 75 -3.05 6.80 -6.91
N ILE A 76 -3.55 7.90 -7.49
CA ILE A 76 -3.53 8.08 -8.94
C ILE A 76 -2.75 9.35 -9.26
N TYR A 77 -1.72 9.23 -10.10
CA TYR A 77 -0.81 10.30 -10.47
C TYR A 77 -0.68 10.44 -11.97
N THR A 78 -0.38 11.66 -12.42
CA THR A 78 0.32 11.91 -13.69
C THR A 78 1.78 11.47 -13.57
N ILE A 79 2.51 11.42 -14.69
CA ILE A 79 3.95 11.13 -14.65
C ILE A 79 4.70 12.19 -13.85
N ASP A 80 4.39 13.49 -14.05
CA ASP A 80 5.06 14.58 -13.34
C ASP A 80 4.81 14.51 -11.82
N GLU A 81 3.55 14.34 -11.39
CA GLU A 81 3.21 14.17 -9.98
C GLU A 81 3.90 12.96 -9.35
N PHE A 82 4.04 11.86 -10.11
CA PHE A 82 4.73 10.67 -9.63
C PHE A 82 6.22 10.91 -9.44
N ILE A 83 6.88 11.63 -10.35
CA ILE A 83 8.31 11.97 -10.22
C ILE A 83 8.55 12.76 -8.93
N GLU A 84 7.74 13.78 -8.63
CA GLU A 84 7.84 14.54 -7.40
C GLU A 84 7.67 13.63 -6.15
N LYS A 85 6.66 12.75 -6.17
CA LYS A 85 6.41 11.80 -5.06
C LYS A 85 7.50 10.74 -4.93
N PHE A 86 8.10 10.34 -6.04
CA PHE A 86 9.19 9.37 -6.05
C PHE A 86 10.46 9.96 -5.41
N ASP A 87 10.78 11.22 -5.68
CA ASP A 87 11.91 11.91 -5.07
C ASP A 87 11.71 12.07 -3.55
N GLU A 88 10.50 12.42 -3.09
CA GLU A 88 10.13 12.40 -1.67
C GLU A 88 10.32 11.00 -1.05
N ALA A 89 9.87 9.94 -1.74
CA ALA A 89 9.99 8.58 -1.25
C ALA A 89 11.45 8.11 -1.15
N ILE A 90 12.32 8.51 -2.11
CA ILE A 90 13.76 8.22 -2.05
C ILE A 90 14.39 8.91 -0.83
N ALA A 91 14.08 10.19 -0.60
CA ALA A 91 14.59 10.93 0.55
C ALA A 91 14.16 10.25 1.88
N ASN A 92 12.91 9.83 1.97
CA ASN A 92 12.38 9.11 3.14
C ASN A 92 13.05 7.75 3.38
N ASN A 93 13.45 7.03 2.33
CA ASN A 93 14.13 5.74 2.46
C ASN A 93 15.56 5.83 3.00
N GLN A 94 16.14 7.01 3.11
CA GLN A 94 17.49 7.24 3.64
C GLN A 94 17.50 7.59 5.13
N LYS A 95 16.35 7.63 5.78
CA LYS A 95 16.19 8.02 7.18
C LYS A 95 16.83 7.03 8.14
N SER A 96 17.36 7.56 9.22
CA SER A 96 17.83 6.79 10.38
C SER A 96 16.65 6.28 11.23
N VAL A 97 16.92 5.32 12.13
CA VAL A 97 15.92 4.83 13.10
C VAL A 97 15.37 5.98 13.95
N SER A 98 16.23 6.89 14.39
CA SER A 98 15.84 8.04 15.21
C SER A 98 14.82 8.93 14.49
N GLU A 99 15.06 9.21 13.20
CA GLU A 99 14.15 9.99 12.38
C GLU A 99 12.80 9.28 12.23
N TYR A 100 12.77 7.96 12.00
CA TYR A 100 11.53 7.20 11.95
C TYR A 100 10.74 7.25 13.26
N ILE A 101 11.43 7.19 14.42
CA ILE A 101 10.78 7.28 15.73
C ILE A 101 10.15 8.68 15.92
N PHE A 102 10.88 9.75 15.63
CA PHE A 102 10.37 11.10 15.73
C PHE A 102 9.16 11.33 14.83
N GLU A 103 9.23 10.88 13.60
CA GLU A 103 8.13 11.02 12.64
C GLU A 103 6.92 10.17 13.01
N THR A 104 7.12 9.00 13.63
CA THR A 104 6.01 8.20 14.18
C THR A 104 5.25 9.00 15.25
N ILE A 105 5.96 9.71 16.13
CA ILE A 105 5.34 10.57 17.15
C ILE A 105 4.61 11.75 16.48
N GLU A 106 5.21 12.35 15.46
CA GLU A 106 4.62 13.46 14.73
C GLU A 106 3.37 13.02 13.95
N ASP A 107 3.42 11.88 13.28
CA ASP A 107 2.26 11.29 12.59
C ASP A 107 1.13 10.97 13.55
N HIS A 108 1.42 10.43 14.73
CA HIS A 108 0.42 10.17 15.76
C HIS A 108 -0.34 11.45 16.15
N THR A 109 0.34 12.59 16.21
CA THR A 109 -0.27 13.87 16.64
C THR A 109 -0.97 14.63 15.53
N LYS A 110 -0.58 14.42 14.27
CA LYS A 110 -1.01 15.24 13.12
C LYS A 110 -1.85 14.48 12.08
N SER A 111 -1.76 13.14 12.07
CA SER A 111 -2.41 12.34 11.05
C SER A 111 -3.88 12.08 11.34
N GLU A 112 -4.63 11.87 10.26
CA GLU A 112 -6.04 11.53 10.33
C GLU A 112 -6.26 10.13 10.92
N THR A 113 -7.09 10.04 11.97
CA THR A 113 -7.59 8.76 12.46
C THR A 113 -8.63 8.22 11.48
N ILE A 114 -8.33 7.06 10.89
CA ILE A 114 -9.23 6.40 9.93
C ILE A 114 -10.35 5.65 10.65
N LYS A 115 -10.01 4.95 11.75
CA LYS A 115 -10.89 4.01 12.42
C LYS A 115 -10.39 3.74 13.84
N ILE A 116 -11.32 3.49 14.77
CA ILE A 116 -11.00 3.02 16.11
C ILE A 116 -11.78 1.73 16.35
N ASP A 117 -11.06 0.67 16.68
CA ASP A 117 -11.61 -0.63 17.05
C ASP A 117 -11.31 -0.93 18.51
N LYS A 118 -12.19 -1.68 19.18
CA LYS A 118 -11.96 -2.19 20.55
C LYS A 118 -12.13 -3.69 20.54
N TYR A 119 -11.12 -4.38 21.03
CA TYR A 119 -11.13 -5.84 21.13
C TYR A 119 -10.38 -6.29 22.38
N GLU A 120 -11.00 -7.17 23.19
CA GLU A 120 -10.41 -7.77 24.40
C GLU A 120 -9.75 -6.76 25.37
N GLY A 121 -10.42 -5.63 25.62
CA GLY A 121 -9.91 -4.58 26.53
C GLY A 121 -8.80 -3.70 25.94
N ARG A 122 -8.42 -3.92 24.68
CA ARG A 122 -7.48 -3.08 23.94
C ARG A 122 -8.21 -2.15 22.97
N THR A 123 -7.67 -0.96 22.80
CA THR A 123 -8.11 -0.01 21.79
C THR A 123 -7.09 0.02 20.67
N PHE A 124 -7.56 -0.09 19.43
CA PHE A 124 -6.74 -0.04 18.22
C PHE A 124 -7.14 1.20 17.43
N THR A 125 -6.23 2.16 17.31
CA THR A 125 -6.42 3.37 16.52
C THR A 125 -5.69 3.23 15.20
N HIS A 126 -6.43 3.19 14.09
CA HIS A 126 -5.88 3.13 12.74
C HIS A 126 -5.61 4.52 12.22
N ILE A 127 -4.38 4.79 11.86
CA ILE A 127 -3.87 6.08 11.43
C ILE A 127 -3.33 5.96 10.01
N LYS A 128 -3.61 6.95 9.16
CA LYS A 128 -3.00 7.06 7.84
C LYS A 128 -1.75 7.92 7.96
N PRO A 129 -0.54 7.35 7.85
CA PRO A 129 0.68 8.13 7.92
C PRO A 129 0.83 9.05 6.70
N HIS A 130 1.59 10.12 6.84
CA HIS A 130 1.84 11.08 5.75
C HIS A 130 2.71 10.49 4.64
N TYR A 131 3.47 9.44 4.94
CA TYR A 131 4.32 8.72 3.99
C TYR A 131 4.40 7.22 4.36
N SER A 132 4.94 6.40 3.47
CA SER A 132 5.12 4.98 3.74
C SER A 132 6.39 4.73 4.54
N TYR A 133 6.27 4.22 5.76
CA TYR A 133 7.39 3.81 6.59
C TYR A 133 8.21 2.71 5.91
N PHE A 134 9.52 2.87 5.91
CA PHE A 134 10.46 2.00 5.19
C PHE A 134 10.15 1.86 3.69
N GLY A 135 9.39 2.83 3.12
CA GLY A 135 8.91 2.76 1.75
C GLY A 135 7.96 1.59 1.46
N TYR A 136 7.28 1.09 2.49
CA TYR A 136 6.41 -0.08 2.39
C TYR A 136 5.11 0.05 3.19
N PHE A 137 5.20 0.35 4.48
CA PHE A 137 4.04 0.39 5.37
C PHE A 137 3.29 1.70 5.21
N ASN A 138 2.05 1.62 4.74
CA ASN A 138 1.16 2.77 4.51
C ASN A 138 0.00 2.85 5.52
N GLN A 139 0.09 2.08 6.60
CA GLN A 139 -0.83 2.10 7.72
C GLN A 139 -0.06 2.01 9.03
N MET A 140 -0.48 2.79 10.00
CA MET A 140 -0.05 2.69 11.39
C MET A 140 -1.24 2.32 12.26
N ILE A 141 -1.06 1.40 13.18
CA ILE A 141 -2.07 1.00 14.15
C ILE A 141 -1.46 1.15 15.53
N GLU A 142 -2.01 2.06 16.31
CA GLU A 142 -1.68 2.19 17.72
C GLU A 142 -2.55 1.23 18.53
N ALA A 143 -1.93 0.39 19.32
CA ALA A 143 -2.60 -0.53 20.25
C ALA A 143 -2.36 -0.04 21.68
N TYR A 144 -3.41 0.21 22.41
CA TYR A 144 -3.36 0.72 23.79
C TYR A 144 -4.21 -0.14 24.73
N SER A 145 -3.66 -0.47 25.89
CA SER A 145 -4.36 -1.07 27.02
C SER A 145 -3.95 -0.35 28.32
N GLU A 146 -4.52 -0.72 29.46
CA GLU A 146 -4.17 -0.08 30.75
C GLU A 146 -2.68 -0.18 31.10
N ASN A 147 -1.99 -1.24 30.68
CA ASN A 147 -0.62 -1.54 31.06
C ASN A 147 0.35 -1.70 29.88
N ASP A 148 -0.13 -1.51 28.65
CA ASP A 148 0.66 -1.82 27.45
C ASP A 148 0.31 -0.85 26.32
N TRP A 149 1.33 -0.41 25.60
CA TRP A 149 1.21 0.43 24.42
C TRP A 149 2.16 -0.04 23.35
N GLY A 150 1.72 -0.01 22.11
CA GLY A 150 2.54 -0.41 20.98
C GLY A 150 2.06 0.19 19.67
N ILE A 151 2.98 0.25 18.72
CA ILE A 151 2.70 0.64 17.34
C ILE A 151 2.95 -0.54 16.43
N MET A 152 1.99 -0.81 15.57
CA MET A 152 2.10 -1.78 14.48
C MET A 152 2.09 -1.02 13.15
N LEU A 153 3.04 -1.34 12.29
CA LEU A 153 3.04 -0.85 10.91
C LEU A 153 2.45 -1.92 9.99
N GLY A 154 1.57 -1.51 9.11
CA GLY A 154 0.85 -2.41 8.21
C GLY A 154 0.77 -1.88 6.78
N LYS A 155 0.32 -2.73 5.89
CA LYS A 155 -0.02 -2.36 4.51
C LYS A 155 -1.51 -2.56 4.28
N ARG A 156 -2.21 -1.52 3.81
CA ARG A 156 -3.67 -1.53 3.64
C ARG A 156 -4.13 -2.32 2.42
N ASN A 157 -3.35 -2.36 1.36
CA ASN A 157 -3.74 -3.02 0.13
C ASN A 157 -3.35 -4.51 0.19
N GLY A 158 -4.34 -5.38 0.12
CA GLY A 158 -4.12 -6.83 0.11
C GLY A 158 -3.27 -7.27 -1.08
N LEU A 159 -2.29 -8.13 -0.82
CA LEU A 159 -1.34 -8.60 -1.81
C LEU A 159 -1.66 -10.02 -2.26
N ASN A 160 -1.31 -10.34 -3.50
CA ASN A 160 -1.21 -11.70 -3.97
C ASN A 160 -0.04 -12.40 -3.24
N GLN A 161 -0.21 -13.65 -2.82
CA GLN A 161 0.82 -14.40 -2.08
C GLN A 161 2.20 -14.40 -2.75
N SER A 162 2.25 -14.46 -4.08
CA SER A 162 3.53 -14.47 -4.81
C SER A 162 4.28 -13.14 -4.76
N ILE A 163 3.54 -12.03 -4.71
CA ILE A 163 4.11 -10.68 -4.57
C ILE A 163 4.54 -10.49 -3.12
N LEU A 164 3.74 -10.97 -2.16
CA LEU A 164 3.98 -10.83 -0.73
C LEU A 164 5.35 -11.39 -0.31
N LEU A 165 5.73 -12.59 -0.77
CA LEU A 165 7.03 -13.18 -0.43
C LEU A 165 8.20 -12.30 -0.84
N ARG A 166 8.15 -11.74 -2.06
CA ARG A 166 9.21 -10.86 -2.55
C ARG A 166 9.25 -9.53 -1.80
N GLU A 167 8.11 -8.99 -1.45
CA GLU A 167 8.02 -7.76 -0.68
C GLU A 167 8.52 -7.96 0.75
N ILE A 168 8.22 -9.09 1.40
CA ILE A 168 8.74 -9.41 2.73
C ILE A 168 10.27 -9.53 2.70
N GLU A 169 10.84 -10.19 1.71
CA GLU A 169 12.31 -10.23 1.54
C GLU A 169 12.89 -8.81 1.49
N ILE A 170 12.33 -7.95 0.65
CA ILE A 170 12.80 -6.57 0.48
C ILE A 170 12.69 -5.79 1.79
N ILE A 171 11.55 -5.86 2.48
CA ILE A 171 11.32 -5.07 3.70
C ILE A 171 12.15 -5.57 4.87
N VAL A 172 12.29 -6.89 5.06
CA VAL A 172 13.13 -7.48 6.11
C VAL A 172 14.59 -7.08 5.91
N ASN A 173 15.10 -7.15 4.69
CA ASN A 173 16.47 -6.73 4.38
C ASN A 173 16.67 -5.23 4.63
N ARG A 174 15.68 -4.39 4.30
CA ARG A 174 15.72 -2.95 4.54
C ARG A 174 15.72 -2.63 6.02
N ILE A 175 14.82 -3.21 6.80
CA ILE A 175 14.74 -3.02 8.25
C ILE A 175 16.04 -3.51 8.92
N SER A 176 16.52 -4.71 8.58
CA SER A 176 17.79 -5.24 9.09
C SER A 176 18.96 -4.30 8.82
N LYS A 177 19.01 -3.69 7.64
CA LYS A 177 20.07 -2.73 7.30
C LYS A 177 19.98 -1.45 8.15
N VAL A 178 18.78 -0.93 8.36
CA VAL A 178 18.55 0.27 9.19
C VAL A 178 18.97 -0.01 10.64
N PHE A 179 18.60 -1.17 11.20
CA PHE A 179 19.02 -1.56 12.55
C PHE A 179 20.52 -1.87 12.68
N ALA A 180 21.14 -2.43 11.65
CA ALA A 180 22.59 -2.65 11.63
C ALA A 180 23.38 -1.33 11.74
N ASN A 181 22.87 -0.23 11.19
CA ASN A 181 23.49 1.08 11.28
C ASN A 181 23.55 1.64 12.72
N ILE A 182 22.75 1.11 13.64
CA ILE A 182 22.75 1.50 15.06
C ILE A 182 23.31 0.40 15.99
N GLY A 183 24.01 -0.58 15.42
CA GLY A 183 24.78 -1.57 16.18
C GLY A 183 24.12 -2.93 16.35
N PHE A 184 22.99 -3.20 15.75
CA PHE A 184 22.41 -4.55 15.71
C PHE A 184 23.10 -5.40 14.64
N GLU A 185 23.05 -6.71 14.80
CA GLU A 185 23.53 -7.65 13.79
C GLU A 185 22.67 -7.56 12.54
N TYR A 186 23.29 -7.45 11.36
CA TYR A 186 22.59 -7.53 10.09
C TYR A 186 22.09 -8.95 9.84
N GLN A 187 20.80 -9.11 9.76
CA GLN A 187 20.13 -10.39 9.56
C GLN A 187 19.32 -10.36 8.25
N PRO A 188 19.95 -10.71 7.11
CA PRO A 188 19.24 -10.75 5.83
C PRO A 188 18.15 -11.83 5.82
N PHE A 189 17.10 -11.62 5.04
CA PHE A 189 16.05 -12.62 4.85
C PHE A 189 16.61 -13.88 4.19
N GLN A 190 16.29 -15.03 4.77
CA GLN A 190 16.74 -16.34 4.30
C GLN A 190 15.62 -16.98 3.47
N PHE A 191 15.63 -16.72 2.15
CA PHE A 191 14.54 -17.12 1.27
C PHE A 191 14.24 -18.62 1.30
N GLU A 192 15.27 -19.47 1.40
CA GLU A 192 15.12 -20.94 1.40
C GLU A 192 14.44 -21.46 2.66
N THR A 193 14.67 -20.85 3.81
CA THR A 193 14.11 -21.28 5.09
C THR A 193 12.88 -20.46 5.49
N GLU A 194 13.00 -19.15 5.53
CA GLU A 194 11.91 -18.25 5.94
C GLU A 194 10.82 -18.14 4.88
N GLY A 195 11.19 -18.24 3.58
CA GLY A 195 10.23 -18.27 2.49
C GLY A 195 9.33 -19.50 2.52
N GLU A 196 9.86 -20.66 2.89
CA GLU A 196 9.04 -21.87 3.08
C GLU A 196 8.13 -21.73 4.34
N GLN A 197 8.66 -21.22 5.45
CA GLN A 197 7.86 -20.94 6.63
C GLN A 197 6.70 -19.97 6.36
N LEU A 198 6.92 -18.97 5.53
CA LEU A 198 5.85 -18.03 5.10
C LEU A 198 4.78 -18.71 4.25
N LYS A 199 5.18 -19.62 3.36
CA LYS A 199 4.22 -20.40 2.55
C LYS A 199 3.35 -21.34 3.39
N GLU A 200 3.93 -21.86 4.47
CA GLU A 200 3.26 -22.77 5.42
C GLU A 200 2.52 -22.04 6.54
N ASP A 201 2.50 -20.71 6.52
CA ASP A 201 1.90 -19.83 7.55
C ASP A 201 2.43 -20.07 8.97
N ASN A 202 3.72 -20.43 9.07
CA ASN A 202 4.40 -20.71 10.35
C ASN A 202 5.62 -19.80 10.61
N TRP A 203 5.82 -18.74 9.81
CA TRP A 203 6.89 -17.80 10.04
C TRP A 203 6.60 -16.91 11.26
N ILE A 204 7.49 -16.97 12.25
CA ILE A 204 7.36 -16.23 13.52
C ILE A 204 7.86 -14.78 13.44
N GLY A 205 8.35 -14.35 12.26
CA GLY A 205 8.91 -13.00 12.09
C GLY A 205 10.32 -12.86 12.67
N ARG A 206 10.73 -11.60 12.80
CA ARG A 206 12.03 -11.23 13.35
C ARG A 206 11.89 -10.24 14.50
N SER A 207 12.81 -10.28 15.45
CA SER A 207 12.86 -9.33 16.56
C SER A 207 14.27 -8.81 16.76
N TRP A 208 14.39 -7.51 17.02
CA TRP A 208 15.61 -6.84 17.46
C TRP A 208 15.35 -6.34 18.88
N ARG A 209 16.17 -6.76 19.84
CA ARG A 209 16.04 -6.36 21.26
C ARG A 209 17.22 -5.48 21.63
N CYS A 210 16.92 -4.34 22.26
CA CYS A 210 17.91 -3.47 22.88
C CYS A 210 18.37 -4.02 24.23
#